data_44449833090082545bb06ef2bd907c6a
#
_entry.id   44449833090082545bb06ef2bd907c6a
#
_cell.length_a   1.000
_cell.length_b   1.000
_cell.length_c   1.000
_cell.angle_alpha   90.00
_cell.angle_beta   90.00
_cell.angle_gamma   90.00
#
_symmetry.space_group_name_H-M   'P 1'
#
loop_
_entity.id
_entity.type
_entity.pdbx_description
1 polymer ?
#
loop_
_entity_poly.entity_id
_entity_poly.type
_entity_poly.pdbx_seq_one_letter_code
_entity_poly.pdbx_strand_id
1 'polypeptide(L)'
;MRKITLIVVHCSAVRPNQTSSAAQIDTWHRRQGWKLGIGYHYVIRRDGTIEPGRPEWLIGAHCQNHNAHSIGVCYEGGLDIRGQPADTRSEAQKAALRKLLEQLHERYPRALIVGHHDLNPHKACPCFDAAKEYANLQPK
;
A
#
# COMPACT_ATOMS: atom_id res chain seq x y z
N MET A 1 14.08 -16.56 -3.77
CA MET A 1 12.82 -15.79 -3.76
C MET A 1 12.37 -15.52 -2.34
N ARG A 2 11.77 -14.37 -2.12
CA ARG A 2 11.25 -14.04 -0.79
C ARG A 2 9.99 -14.88 -0.49
N LYS A 3 9.83 -15.28 0.76
CA LYS A 3 8.59 -15.91 1.21
C LYS A 3 7.64 -14.80 1.65
N ILE A 4 6.52 -14.64 0.94
CA ILE A 4 5.55 -13.58 1.21
C ILE A 4 4.41 -14.14 2.07
N THR A 5 4.26 -13.59 3.26
CA THR A 5 3.23 -13.97 4.22
C THR A 5 2.24 -12.85 4.50
N LEU A 6 2.54 -11.62 4.04
CA LEU A 6 1.70 -10.45 4.25
C LEU A 6 1.62 -9.61 2.97
N ILE A 7 0.43 -9.08 2.72
CA ILE A 7 0.20 -8.01 1.76
C ILE A 7 -0.32 -6.84 2.59
N VAL A 8 0.45 -5.76 2.67
CA VAL A 8 0.15 -4.63 3.54
C VAL A 8 -0.36 -3.46 2.71
N VAL A 9 -1.58 -3.02 3.02
CA VAL A 9 -2.20 -1.89 2.34
C VAL A 9 -1.89 -0.61 3.10
N HIS A 10 -1.44 0.40 2.36
CA HIS A 10 -1.06 1.72 2.87
C HIS A 10 -1.80 2.83 2.13
N CYS A 11 -1.75 4.03 2.67
CA CYS A 11 -2.07 5.26 1.96
C CYS A 11 -0.82 6.15 1.94
N SER A 12 -0.76 7.06 0.97
CA SER A 12 0.39 7.97 0.87
C SER A 12 0.30 9.14 1.84
N ALA A 13 -0.83 9.31 2.52
CA ALA A 13 -1.09 10.38 3.48
C ALA A 13 -0.97 11.76 2.85
N VAL A 14 -1.66 11.95 1.72
CA VAL A 14 -1.75 13.26 1.05
C VAL A 14 -3.21 13.73 1.02
N ARG A 15 -3.38 15.05 0.98
CA ARG A 15 -4.70 15.70 0.91
C ARG A 15 -5.26 15.61 -0.51
N PRO A 16 -6.58 15.85 -0.71
CA PRO A 16 -7.19 15.75 -2.05
C PRO A 16 -6.58 16.70 -3.09
N ASN A 17 -5.98 17.80 -2.68
CA ASN A 17 -5.32 18.77 -3.57
C ASN A 17 -3.83 18.47 -3.77
N GLN A 18 -3.35 17.34 -3.28
CA GLN A 18 -1.96 16.91 -3.41
C GLN A 18 -1.89 15.61 -4.18
N THR A 19 -0.78 15.36 -4.87
CA THR A 19 -0.57 14.13 -5.63
C THR A 19 0.58 13.32 -5.04
N SER A 20 0.57 12.02 -5.30
CA SER A 20 1.65 11.11 -4.87
C SER A 20 1.78 9.97 -5.88
N SER A 21 2.46 10.24 -7.00
CA SER A 21 2.84 9.20 -7.95
C SER A 21 3.98 8.36 -7.39
N ALA A 22 4.23 7.20 -8.00
CA ALA A 22 5.38 6.38 -7.64
C ALA A 22 6.68 7.18 -7.77
N ALA A 23 6.80 8.01 -8.83
CA ALA A 23 7.98 8.86 -9.03
C ALA A 23 8.14 9.90 -7.93
N GLN A 24 7.06 10.53 -7.49
CA GLN A 24 7.09 11.49 -6.39
C GLN A 24 7.48 10.82 -5.08
N ILE A 25 6.90 9.67 -4.78
CA ILE A 25 7.22 8.91 -3.55
C ILE A 25 8.68 8.46 -3.60
N ASP A 26 9.16 8.02 -4.77
CA ASP A 26 10.56 7.64 -4.96
C ASP A 26 11.48 8.80 -4.58
N THR A 27 11.18 10.01 -5.06
CA THR A 27 11.94 11.21 -4.73
C THR A 27 11.93 11.48 -3.23
N TRP A 28 10.75 11.39 -2.59
CA TRP A 28 10.62 11.64 -1.16
C TRP A 28 11.43 10.63 -0.33
N HIS A 29 11.36 9.35 -0.69
CA HIS A 29 12.10 8.29 0.02
C HIS A 29 13.61 8.45 -0.18
N ARG A 30 14.07 8.82 -1.37
CA ARG A 30 15.49 9.07 -1.62
C ARG A 30 16.00 10.24 -0.79
N ARG A 31 15.19 11.28 -0.59
CA ARG A 31 15.53 12.43 0.26
C ARG A 31 15.66 12.03 1.72
N GLN A 32 15.00 10.95 2.15
CA GLN A 32 15.14 10.40 3.49
C GLN A 32 16.41 9.53 3.64
N GLY A 33 17.17 9.36 2.57
CA GLY A 33 18.39 8.56 2.59
C GLY A 33 18.20 7.12 2.12
N TRP A 34 17.05 6.79 1.57
CA TRP A 34 16.76 5.43 1.10
C TRP A 34 17.31 5.26 -0.32
N LYS A 35 18.44 4.57 -0.44
CA LYS A 35 19.17 4.44 -1.72
C LYS A 35 18.37 3.73 -2.81
N LEU A 36 17.49 2.80 -2.44
CA LEU A 36 16.64 2.09 -3.40
C LEU A 36 15.38 2.85 -3.78
N GLY A 37 15.17 4.04 -3.20
CA GLY A 37 14.02 4.89 -3.52
C GLY A 37 12.72 4.38 -2.91
N ILE A 38 11.65 4.40 -3.70
CA ILE A 38 10.31 4.05 -3.24
C ILE A 38 10.29 2.72 -2.50
N GLY A 39 9.70 2.72 -1.31
CA GLY A 39 9.62 1.53 -0.46
C GLY A 39 8.41 0.65 -0.71
N TYR A 40 7.40 1.15 -1.40
CA TYR A 40 6.21 0.37 -1.78
C TYR A 40 6.48 -0.40 -3.07
N HIS A 41 5.77 -1.50 -3.25
CA HIS A 41 5.87 -2.30 -4.48
C HIS A 41 4.87 -1.81 -5.54
N TYR A 42 3.76 -1.21 -5.12
CA TYR A 42 2.73 -0.67 -6.02
C TYR A 42 2.14 0.61 -5.46
N VAL A 43 1.78 1.52 -6.37
CA VAL A 43 1.05 2.74 -6.04
C VAL A 43 -0.20 2.79 -6.90
N ILE A 44 -1.36 3.04 -6.29
CA ILE A 44 -2.63 3.16 -7.01
C ILE A 44 -3.05 4.62 -7.01
N ARG A 45 -3.02 5.24 -8.20
CA ARG A 45 -3.38 6.64 -8.39
C ARG A 45 -4.88 6.84 -8.25
N ARG A 46 -5.31 8.09 -8.04
CA ARG A 46 -6.73 8.41 -7.88
C ARG A 46 -7.60 7.98 -9.07
N ASP A 47 -7.05 7.97 -10.27
CA ASP A 47 -7.75 7.53 -11.48
C ASP A 47 -7.77 6.01 -11.65
N GLY A 48 -7.19 5.27 -10.70
CA GLY A 48 -7.13 3.81 -10.74
C GLY A 48 -5.88 3.26 -11.43
N THR A 49 -4.99 4.11 -11.94
CA THR A 49 -3.75 3.66 -12.55
C THR A 49 -2.88 2.97 -11.50
N ILE A 50 -2.42 1.76 -11.79
CA ILE A 50 -1.50 1.03 -10.92
C ILE A 50 -0.08 1.26 -11.43
N GLU A 51 0.74 1.91 -10.62
CA GLU A 51 2.13 2.19 -10.95
C GLU A 51 3.05 1.23 -10.20
N PRO A 52 4.02 0.60 -10.88
CA PRO A 52 5.00 -0.22 -10.20
C PRO A 52 5.96 0.65 -9.40
N GLY A 53 6.32 0.17 -8.23
CA GLY A 53 7.37 0.77 -7.42
C GLY A 53 8.57 -0.15 -7.36
N ARG A 54 8.98 -0.52 -6.14
CA ARG A 54 10.08 -1.47 -5.98
C ARG A 54 9.64 -2.85 -6.50
N PRO A 55 10.50 -3.58 -7.22
CA PRO A 55 10.12 -4.92 -7.70
C PRO A 55 9.74 -5.86 -6.55
N GLU A 56 8.79 -6.77 -6.80
CA GLU A 56 8.29 -7.68 -5.76
C GLU A 56 9.38 -8.57 -5.16
N TRP A 57 10.43 -8.90 -5.91
CA TRP A 57 11.51 -9.74 -5.42
C TRP A 57 12.47 -9.00 -4.49
N LEU A 58 12.37 -7.68 -4.38
CA LEU A 58 13.15 -6.88 -3.45
C LEU A 58 12.37 -6.63 -2.16
N ILE A 59 13.08 -6.66 -1.03
CA ILE A 59 12.52 -6.28 0.26
C ILE A 59 12.11 -4.82 0.20
N GLY A 60 10.89 -4.50 0.59
CA GLY A 60 10.38 -3.13 0.62
C GLY A 60 10.90 -2.34 1.81
N ALA A 61 10.42 -1.10 1.91
CA ALA A 61 10.67 -0.22 3.05
C ALA A 61 9.37 0.53 3.33
N HIS A 62 8.37 -0.19 3.86
CA HIS A 62 7.03 0.36 4.05
C HIS A 62 6.41 -0.01 5.40
N CYS A 63 6.92 -1.04 6.06
CA CYS A 63 6.40 -1.46 7.36
C CYS A 63 7.52 -2.08 8.18
N GLN A 64 8.06 -1.34 9.13
CA GLN A 64 9.18 -1.77 9.96
C GLN A 64 8.86 -3.13 10.61
N ASN A 65 9.84 -4.02 10.62
CA ASN A 65 9.79 -5.40 11.13
C ASN A 65 9.03 -6.38 10.24
N HIS A 66 8.38 -5.91 9.16
CA HIS A 66 7.58 -6.77 8.28
C HIS A 66 8.01 -6.68 6.82
N ASN A 67 9.00 -5.87 6.49
CA ASN A 67 9.42 -5.65 5.10
C ASN A 67 9.92 -6.93 4.42
N ALA A 68 10.63 -7.79 5.14
CA ALA A 68 11.28 -8.97 4.55
C ALA A 68 10.31 -10.00 4.00
N HIS A 69 9.08 -10.05 4.50
CA HIS A 69 8.09 -11.07 4.14
C HIS A 69 6.78 -10.48 3.62
N SER A 70 6.79 -9.24 3.12
CA SER A 70 5.55 -8.58 2.70
C SER A 70 5.67 -7.88 1.35
N ILE A 71 4.51 -7.63 0.76
CA ILE A 71 4.33 -6.75 -0.40
C ILE A 71 3.58 -5.51 0.13
N GLY A 72 4.08 -4.32 -0.19
CA GLY A 72 3.46 -3.06 0.18
C GLY A 72 2.70 -2.45 -0.98
N VAL A 73 1.40 -2.19 -0.78
CA VAL A 73 0.51 -1.57 -1.77
C VAL A 73 0.01 -0.25 -1.18
N CYS A 74 0.26 0.85 -1.87
CA CYS A 74 -0.10 2.19 -1.38
C CYS A 74 -1.10 2.84 -2.33
N TYR A 75 -2.21 3.37 -1.80
CA TYR A 75 -3.09 4.19 -2.63
C TYR A 75 -2.83 5.69 -2.38
N GLU A 76 -2.97 6.47 -3.43
CA GLU A 76 -2.80 7.93 -3.39
C GLU A 76 -3.96 8.56 -2.63
N GLY A 77 -3.70 9.16 -1.48
CA GLY A 77 -4.71 9.76 -0.63
C GLY A 77 -4.53 9.45 0.85
N GLY A 78 -5.63 9.37 1.58
CA GLY A 78 -5.64 9.01 2.99
C GLY A 78 -5.81 10.17 3.96
N LEU A 79 -5.83 11.42 3.45
CA LEU A 79 -6.13 12.60 4.27
C LEU A 79 -7.27 13.39 3.64
N ASP A 80 -8.14 13.95 4.47
CA ASP A 80 -9.14 14.90 4.01
C ASP A 80 -8.50 16.27 3.77
N ILE A 81 -9.31 17.26 3.34
CA ILE A 81 -8.76 18.59 3.00
C ILE A 81 -8.16 19.30 4.23
N ARG A 82 -8.56 18.91 5.41
CA ARG A 82 -8.02 19.46 6.66
C ARG A 82 -6.77 18.71 7.14
N GLY A 83 -6.34 17.67 6.42
CA GLY A 83 -5.19 16.87 6.80
C GLY A 83 -5.47 15.80 7.85
N GLN A 84 -6.75 15.49 8.09
CA GLN A 84 -7.11 14.42 9.01
C GLN A 84 -7.20 13.08 8.29
N PRO A 85 -6.81 11.97 8.94
CA PRO A 85 -6.93 10.64 8.32
C PRO A 85 -8.37 10.34 7.89
N ALA A 86 -8.51 9.87 6.66
CA ALA A 86 -9.82 9.54 6.09
C ALA A 86 -9.64 8.56 4.93
N ASP A 87 -10.63 7.69 4.74
CA ASP A 87 -10.67 6.83 3.55
C ASP A 87 -11.12 7.67 2.36
N THR A 88 -10.16 8.13 1.58
CA THR A 88 -10.41 9.01 0.42
C THR A 88 -10.35 8.26 -0.90
N ARG A 89 -10.40 6.92 -0.89
CA ARG A 89 -10.33 6.13 -2.12
C ARG A 89 -11.46 6.50 -3.07
N SER A 90 -11.10 6.76 -4.34
CA SER A 90 -12.09 6.91 -5.40
C SER A 90 -12.67 5.54 -5.78
N GLU A 91 -13.77 5.52 -6.50
CA GLU A 91 -14.33 4.25 -7.00
C GLU A 91 -13.33 3.54 -7.92
N ALA A 92 -12.60 4.31 -8.75
CA ALA A 92 -11.55 3.75 -9.61
C ALA A 92 -10.42 3.12 -8.79
N GLN A 93 -10.04 3.74 -7.67
CA GLN A 93 -9.03 3.18 -6.77
C GLN A 93 -9.51 1.90 -6.10
N LYS A 94 -10.76 1.87 -5.65
CA LYS A 94 -11.32 0.66 -5.03
C LYS A 94 -11.32 -0.51 -5.99
N ALA A 95 -11.72 -0.27 -7.24
CA ALA A 95 -11.72 -1.30 -8.29
C ALA A 95 -10.30 -1.79 -8.61
N ALA A 96 -9.35 -0.86 -8.79
CA ALA A 96 -7.98 -1.20 -9.10
C ALA A 96 -7.30 -1.94 -7.94
N LEU A 97 -7.53 -1.50 -6.71
CA LEU A 97 -6.96 -2.13 -5.51
C LEU A 97 -7.47 -3.57 -5.37
N ARG A 98 -8.78 -3.80 -5.54
CA ARG A 98 -9.34 -5.15 -5.48
C ARG A 98 -8.71 -6.04 -6.55
N LYS A 99 -8.62 -5.55 -7.77
CA LYS A 99 -8.02 -6.32 -8.88
C LYS A 99 -6.57 -6.69 -8.58
N LEU A 100 -5.78 -5.74 -8.08
CA LEU A 100 -4.38 -6.01 -7.74
C LEU A 100 -4.28 -7.02 -6.59
N LEU A 101 -5.12 -6.87 -5.56
CA LEU A 101 -5.12 -7.80 -4.43
C LEU A 101 -5.54 -9.22 -4.86
N GLU A 102 -6.47 -9.34 -5.79
CA GLU A 102 -6.84 -10.64 -6.36
C GLU A 102 -5.65 -11.29 -7.07
N GLN A 103 -4.91 -10.51 -7.86
CA GLN A 103 -3.71 -10.99 -8.56
C GLN A 103 -2.62 -11.40 -7.56
N LEU A 104 -2.41 -10.62 -6.51
CA LEU A 104 -1.42 -10.94 -5.49
C LEU A 104 -1.84 -12.17 -4.68
N HIS A 105 -3.13 -12.32 -4.43
CA HIS A 105 -3.67 -13.52 -3.75
C HIS A 105 -3.42 -14.78 -4.56
N GLU A 106 -3.56 -14.71 -5.89
CA GLU A 106 -3.22 -15.85 -6.76
C GLU A 106 -1.75 -16.21 -6.66
N ARG A 107 -0.87 -15.21 -6.62
CA ARG A 107 0.58 -15.42 -6.54
C ARG A 107 1.04 -15.87 -5.16
N TYR A 108 0.39 -15.34 -4.12
CA TYR A 108 0.75 -15.58 -2.72
C TYR A 108 -0.48 -16.00 -1.93
N PRO A 109 -1.03 -17.20 -2.20
CA PRO A 109 -2.34 -17.58 -1.63
C PRO A 109 -2.36 -17.71 -0.11
N ARG A 110 -1.19 -17.80 0.51
CA ARG A 110 -1.08 -17.90 1.98
C ARG A 110 -0.82 -16.57 2.66
N ALA A 111 -0.66 -15.48 1.90
CA ALA A 111 -0.42 -14.17 2.48
C ALA A 111 -1.70 -13.57 3.03
N LEU A 112 -1.62 -13.06 4.27
CA LEU A 112 -2.70 -12.29 4.88
C LEU A 112 -2.73 -10.88 4.29
N ILE A 113 -3.92 -10.36 4.01
CA ILE A 113 -4.10 -8.98 3.58
C ILE A 113 -4.46 -8.16 4.82
N VAL A 114 -3.63 -7.19 5.14
CA VAL A 114 -3.80 -6.35 6.33
C VAL A 114 -3.58 -4.89 5.99
N GLY A 115 -4.04 -3.99 6.85
CA GLY A 115 -3.67 -2.59 6.77
C GLY A 115 -2.43 -2.33 7.62
N HIS A 116 -1.73 -1.23 7.34
CA HIS A 116 -0.56 -0.85 8.13
C HIS A 116 -0.91 -0.72 9.62
N HIS A 117 -2.11 -0.18 9.93
CA HIS A 117 -2.55 -0.01 11.33
C HIS A 117 -2.70 -1.35 12.08
N ASP A 118 -2.91 -2.45 11.37
CA ASP A 118 -2.99 -3.78 12.01
C ASP A 118 -1.64 -4.23 12.56
N LEU A 119 -0.55 -3.74 11.98
CA LEU A 119 0.82 -4.07 12.37
C LEU A 119 1.45 -2.97 13.22
N ASN A 120 0.90 -1.75 13.19
CA ASN A 120 1.36 -0.63 13.98
C ASN A 120 0.17 0.22 14.40
N PRO A 121 -0.34 0.04 15.63
CA PRO A 121 -1.56 0.72 16.09
C PRO A 121 -1.43 2.24 16.21
N HIS A 122 -0.21 2.78 16.12
CA HIS A 122 0.02 4.22 16.11
C HIS A 122 -0.24 4.86 14.73
N LYS A 123 -0.50 4.05 13.71
CA LYS A 123 -0.77 4.52 12.34
C LYS A 123 -2.24 4.38 12.01
N ALA A 124 -2.84 5.42 11.41
CA ALA A 124 -4.20 5.35 10.88
C ALA A 124 -4.23 4.67 9.50
N CYS A 125 -3.12 4.75 8.75
CA CYS A 125 -2.94 4.17 7.43
C CYS A 125 -3.38 2.70 7.39
N PRO A 126 -4.19 2.25 6.43
CA PRO A 126 -4.65 2.94 5.22
C PRO A 126 -5.97 3.70 5.39
N CYS A 127 -6.42 3.96 6.60
CA CYS A 127 -7.63 4.71 6.95
C CYS A 127 -8.94 3.97 6.64
N PHE A 128 -8.86 2.66 6.46
CA PHE A 128 -10.01 1.75 6.37
C PHE A 128 -9.57 0.36 6.82
N ASP A 129 -10.52 -0.51 7.12
CA ASP A 129 -10.23 -1.86 7.59
C ASP A 129 -10.01 -2.81 6.41
N ALA A 130 -8.76 -2.88 5.91
CA ALA A 130 -8.42 -3.69 4.76
C ALA A 130 -8.61 -5.18 5.02
N ALA A 131 -8.26 -5.65 6.21
CA ALA A 131 -8.39 -7.06 6.55
C ALA A 131 -9.85 -7.52 6.45
N LYS A 132 -10.78 -6.69 6.90
CA LYS A 132 -12.21 -6.98 6.86
C LYS A 132 -12.79 -6.81 5.46
N GLU A 133 -12.43 -5.73 4.78
CA GLU A 133 -12.95 -5.45 3.43
C GLU A 133 -12.58 -6.56 2.44
N TYR A 134 -11.40 -7.14 2.60
CA TYR A 134 -10.89 -8.19 1.72
C TYR A 134 -10.92 -9.58 2.37
N ALA A 135 -11.88 -9.78 3.29
CA ALA A 135 -12.02 -11.04 4.02
C ALA A 135 -12.13 -12.26 3.08
N ASN A 136 -12.76 -12.10 1.93
CA ASN A 136 -12.92 -13.17 0.94
C ASN A 136 -11.62 -13.50 0.17
N LEU A 137 -10.56 -12.71 0.33
CA LEU A 137 -9.25 -12.95 -0.26
C LEU A 137 -8.22 -13.42 0.77
N GLN A 138 -8.64 -13.60 2.02
CA GLN A 138 -7.72 -14.09 3.05
C GLN A 138 -7.46 -15.59 2.88
N PRO A 139 -6.30 -16.09 3.35
CA PRO A 139 -6.00 -17.52 3.32
C PRO A 139 -7.06 -18.32 4.05
N LYS A 140 -7.36 -19.49 3.51
CA LYS A 140 -8.30 -20.42 4.13
C LYS A 140 -7.64 -21.28 5.20
#